data_c45349f2e5a0ab284f042e44e13d7b6b
#
_entry.id   c45349f2e5a0ab284f042e44e13d7b6b
#
_cell.length_a   1.000
_cell.length_b   1.000
_cell.length_c   1.000
_cell.angle_alpha   90.00
_cell.angle_beta   90.00
_cell.angle_gamma   90.00
#
_symmetry.space_group_name_H-M   'P 1'
#
loop_
_entity.id
_entity.type
_entity.pdbx_description
1 polymer ?
#
loop_
_entity_poly.entity_id
_entity_poly.type
_entity_poly.pdbx_seq_one_letter_code
_entity_poly.pdbx_strand_id
1 'polypeptide(L)'
;MRVVIIGSGNLATHLSLALKGAGVEVAQVYDRTLAHALTLADRLDCEAICTVSDMVVDADAYIIAVKDDAIATVAKQIASVAQNGVVLHTAGSVPMTVLDGAAKHYGVFYPMQTFSKTREVDFRSVPCFIEASDSEAMAVIKAMAQQVCDTVQEADSHKRERLHLAAVFANNFTNHCYRLAEQILEAENLDFKLFLPLITETANKVQTMQPKEAQTGPMVRYDVNVMNKQMNMLTNERMREIYRLMAESIHADYTPTPTNSTNS
;
A
#
# COMPACT_ATOMS: atom_id res chain seq x y z
N MET A 1 -11.47 -16.97 15.70
CA MET A 1 -10.99 -15.58 15.83
C MET A 1 -12.14 -14.67 15.45
N ARG A 2 -12.41 -13.68 16.29
CA ARG A 2 -13.50 -12.69 16.13
C ARG A 2 -12.89 -11.31 16.03
N VAL A 3 -13.24 -10.52 14.99
CA VAL A 3 -12.62 -9.22 14.74
C VAL A 3 -13.65 -8.10 14.53
N VAL A 4 -13.25 -6.88 14.85
CA VAL A 4 -13.99 -5.65 14.52
C VAL A 4 -13.19 -4.87 13.48
N ILE A 5 -13.85 -4.45 12.41
CA ILE A 5 -13.25 -3.63 11.36
C ILE A 5 -13.62 -2.16 11.59
N ILE A 6 -12.63 -1.30 11.70
CA ILE A 6 -12.80 0.13 11.93
C ILE A 6 -12.39 0.90 10.69
N GLY A 7 -13.39 1.38 9.96
CA GLY A 7 -13.28 1.96 8.64
C GLY A 7 -13.92 1.08 7.56
N SER A 8 -14.34 1.70 6.46
CA SER A 8 -15.01 1.04 5.33
C SER A 8 -14.38 1.42 3.98
N GLY A 9 -13.08 1.81 4.01
CA GLY A 9 -12.29 2.18 2.83
C GLY A 9 -11.95 0.99 1.93
N ASN A 10 -11.11 1.23 0.91
CA ASN A 10 -10.69 0.20 -0.04
C ASN A 10 -10.01 -0.98 0.68
N LEU A 11 -9.01 -0.70 1.49
CA LEU A 11 -8.29 -1.74 2.25
C LEU A 11 -9.23 -2.47 3.22
N ALA A 12 -10.02 -1.76 4.02
CA ALA A 12 -10.98 -2.36 4.95
C ALA A 12 -11.88 -3.37 4.24
N THR A 13 -12.38 -3.00 3.05
CA THR A 13 -13.25 -3.85 2.24
C THR A 13 -12.54 -5.14 1.82
N HIS A 14 -11.34 -5.06 1.25
CA HIS A 14 -10.62 -6.25 0.77
C HIS A 14 -10.14 -7.15 1.92
N LEU A 15 -9.58 -6.54 2.98
CA LEU A 15 -9.09 -7.29 4.13
C LEU A 15 -10.22 -8.03 4.85
N SER A 16 -11.34 -7.35 5.12
CA SER A 16 -12.46 -7.98 5.83
C SER A 16 -13.11 -9.11 5.03
N LEU A 17 -13.21 -8.96 3.70
CA LEU A 17 -13.69 -10.03 2.84
C LEU A 17 -12.73 -11.23 2.80
N ALA A 18 -11.42 -10.98 2.77
CA ALA A 18 -10.43 -12.04 2.83
C ALA A 18 -10.48 -12.77 4.18
N LEU A 19 -10.60 -12.04 5.29
CA LEU A 19 -10.75 -12.62 6.64
C LEU A 19 -12.01 -13.48 6.75
N LYS A 20 -13.18 -12.95 6.29
CA LYS A 20 -14.42 -13.74 6.25
C LYS A 20 -14.27 -15.01 5.41
N GLY A 21 -13.66 -14.91 4.22
CA GLY A 21 -13.41 -16.04 3.33
C GLY A 21 -12.47 -17.10 3.96
N ALA A 22 -11.60 -16.70 4.87
CA ALA A 22 -10.71 -17.58 5.63
C ALA A 22 -11.36 -18.13 6.92
N GLY A 23 -12.65 -17.84 7.18
CA GLY A 23 -13.38 -18.34 8.35
C GLY A 23 -13.18 -17.51 9.62
N VAL A 24 -12.62 -16.29 9.52
CA VAL A 24 -12.58 -15.32 10.63
C VAL A 24 -13.96 -14.67 10.75
N GLU A 25 -14.51 -14.64 11.96
CA GLU A 25 -15.76 -13.94 12.25
C GLU A 25 -15.51 -12.42 12.25
N VAL A 26 -16.10 -11.71 11.30
CA VAL A 26 -16.18 -10.24 11.37
C VAL A 26 -17.45 -9.90 12.13
N ALA A 27 -17.31 -9.49 13.39
CA ALA A 27 -18.45 -9.20 14.26
C ALA A 27 -19.14 -7.90 13.89
N GLN A 28 -18.36 -6.86 13.64
CA GLN A 28 -18.86 -5.52 13.38
C GLN A 28 -17.98 -4.75 12.38
N VAL A 29 -18.64 -3.86 11.63
CA VAL A 29 -17.97 -2.79 10.89
C VAL A 29 -18.35 -1.44 11.51
N TYR A 30 -17.34 -0.70 11.95
CA TYR A 30 -17.51 0.66 12.44
C TYR A 30 -17.10 1.68 11.37
N ASP A 31 -17.94 2.66 11.10
CA ASP A 31 -17.58 3.87 10.37
C ASP A 31 -18.34 5.06 10.95
N ARG A 32 -17.73 6.26 10.93
CA ARG A 32 -18.39 7.50 11.40
C ARG A 32 -19.70 7.78 10.68
N THR A 33 -19.84 7.26 9.46
CA THR A 33 -21.04 7.37 8.63
C THR A 33 -21.71 6.00 8.54
N LEU A 34 -22.86 5.83 9.20
CA LEU A 34 -23.58 4.55 9.25
C LEU A 34 -23.82 3.94 7.85
N ALA A 35 -24.15 4.75 6.84
CA ALA A 35 -24.36 4.27 5.47
C ALA A 35 -23.12 3.63 4.87
N HIS A 36 -21.92 4.12 5.22
CA HIS A 36 -20.66 3.51 4.79
C HIS A 36 -20.41 2.17 5.50
N ALA A 37 -20.69 2.11 6.82
CA ALA A 37 -20.58 0.87 7.58
C ALA A 37 -21.55 -0.20 7.03
N LEU A 38 -22.81 0.15 6.81
CA LEU A 38 -23.85 -0.72 6.24
C LEU A 38 -23.42 -1.33 4.91
N THR A 39 -22.89 -0.50 3.99
CA THR A 39 -22.46 -0.99 2.66
C THR A 39 -21.42 -2.12 2.75
N LEU A 40 -20.54 -2.10 3.74
CA LEU A 40 -19.54 -3.14 3.93
C LEU A 40 -20.09 -4.28 4.78
N ALA A 41 -20.84 -3.97 5.82
CA ALA A 41 -21.43 -4.94 6.74
C ALA A 41 -22.39 -5.91 6.05
N ASP A 42 -23.21 -5.41 5.11
CA ASP A 42 -24.10 -6.24 4.27
C ASP A 42 -23.32 -7.31 3.48
N ARG A 43 -22.13 -6.98 2.97
CA ARG A 43 -21.28 -7.95 2.25
C ARG A 43 -20.66 -8.98 3.21
N LEU A 44 -20.47 -8.58 4.44
CA LEU A 44 -19.85 -9.40 5.48
C LEU A 44 -20.87 -10.21 6.29
N ASP A 45 -22.16 -9.90 6.15
CA ASP A 45 -23.24 -10.46 6.98
C ASP A 45 -22.95 -10.25 8.48
N CYS A 46 -22.66 -9.00 8.85
CA CYS A 46 -22.31 -8.61 10.20
C CYS A 46 -22.97 -7.28 10.58
N GLU A 47 -22.82 -6.87 11.82
CA GLU A 47 -23.44 -5.64 12.34
C GLU A 47 -22.68 -4.38 11.86
N ALA A 48 -23.42 -3.36 11.45
CA ALA A 48 -22.91 -2.03 11.15
C ALA A 48 -23.14 -1.09 12.31
N ILE A 49 -22.09 -0.42 12.81
CA ILE A 49 -22.18 0.54 13.90
C ILE A 49 -21.52 1.87 13.52
N CYS A 50 -22.00 2.98 14.11
CA CYS A 50 -21.40 4.31 13.95
C CYS A 50 -21.05 4.98 15.29
N THR A 51 -21.26 4.31 16.39
CA THR A 51 -20.98 4.76 17.74
C THR A 51 -20.02 3.78 18.43
N VAL A 52 -18.98 4.29 19.06
CA VAL A 52 -17.96 3.44 19.73
C VAL A 52 -18.55 2.67 20.91
N SER A 53 -19.53 3.22 21.60
CA SER A 53 -20.21 2.53 22.72
C SER A 53 -20.96 1.26 22.31
N ASP A 54 -21.29 1.11 21.04
CA ASP A 54 -22.01 -0.05 20.51
C ASP A 54 -21.03 -1.17 20.06
N MET A 55 -19.72 -0.88 20.13
CA MET A 55 -18.68 -1.82 19.73
C MET A 55 -18.57 -2.95 20.76
N VAL A 56 -18.50 -4.19 20.27
CA VAL A 56 -18.30 -5.38 21.12
C VAL A 56 -16.95 -5.32 21.86
N VAL A 57 -16.93 -5.80 23.10
CA VAL A 57 -15.74 -5.74 23.98
C VAL A 57 -14.94 -7.04 24.03
N ASP A 58 -15.43 -8.08 23.36
CA ASP A 58 -14.91 -9.47 23.40
C ASP A 58 -14.30 -9.91 22.05
N ALA A 59 -13.90 -8.96 21.19
CA ALA A 59 -13.18 -9.28 19.97
C ALA A 59 -11.71 -9.60 20.25
N ASP A 60 -11.17 -10.56 19.51
CA ASP A 60 -9.74 -10.92 19.55
C ASP A 60 -8.86 -9.78 18.95
N ALA A 61 -9.40 -9.07 17.95
CA ALA A 61 -8.69 -7.95 17.33
C ALA A 61 -9.62 -6.81 16.85
N TYR A 62 -9.13 -5.59 16.97
CA TYR A 62 -9.76 -4.35 16.49
C TYR A 62 -8.85 -3.74 15.43
N ILE A 63 -9.28 -3.79 14.17
CA ILE A 63 -8.47 -3.46 13.01
C ILE A 63 -8.80 -2.05 12.52
N ILE A 64 -7.90 -1.09 12.76
CA ILE A 64 -8.03 0.30 12.34
C ILE A 64 -7.55 0.43 10.89
N ALA A 65 -8.50 0.51 9.96
CA ALA A 65 -8.28 0.66 8.51
C ALA A 65 -8.87 1.98 7.99
N VAL A 66 -8.47 3.07 8.61
CA VAL A 66 -8.85 4.45 8.28
C VAL A 66 -7.67 5.20 7.64
N LYS A 67 -7.87 6.49 7.31
CA LYS A 67 -6.76 7.35 6.84
C LYS A 67 -5.70 7.51 7.93
N ASP A 68 -4.44 7.64 7.52
CA ASP A 68 -3.27 7.70 8.40
C ASP A 68 -3.40 8.75 9.51
N ASP A 69 -3.89 9.94 9.17
CA ASP A 69 -4.09 11.07 10.10
C ASP A 69 -5.19 10.83 11.16
N ALA A 70 -6.09 9.88 10.92
CA ALA A 70 -7.17 9.54 11.85
C ALA A 70 -6.82 8.41 12.83
N ILE A 71 -5.75 7.64 12.60
CA ILE A 71 -5.42 6.43 13.37
C ILE A 71 -5.28 6.73 14.86
N ALA A 72 -4.47 7.74 15.23
CA ALA A 72 -4.24 8.10 16.64
C ALA A 72 -5.53 8.49 17.36
N THR A 73 -6.41 9.24 16.68
CA THR A 73 -7.68 9.68 17.25
C THR A 73 -8.62 8.50 17.46
N VAL A 74 -8.74 7.64 16.48
CA VAL A 74 -9.59 6.44 16.54
C VAL A 74 -9.10 5.47 17.62
N ALA A 75 -7.79 5.23 17.70
CA ALA A 75 -7.20 4.37 18.72
C ALA A 75 -7.57 4.84 20.14
N LYS A 76 -7.47 6.15 20.41
CA LYS A 76 -7.89 6.72 21.71
C LYS A 76 -9.39 6.57 21.99
N GLN A 77 -10.23 6.70 20.95
CA GLN A 77 -11.67 6.56 21.10
C GLN A 77 -12.10 5.13 21.47
N ILE A 78 -11.43 4.12 20.93
CA ILE A 78 -11.77 2.71 21.19
C ILE A 78 -11.07 2.13 22.43
N ALA A 79 -10.16 2.87 23.06
CA ALA A 79 -9.33 2.38 24.17
C ALA A 79 -10.15 1.82 25.34
N SER A 80 -11.33 2.37 25.64
CA SER A 80 -12.20 1.88 26.71
C SER A 80 -12.94 0.58 26.36
N VAL A 81 -13.06 0.26 25.08
CA VAL A 81 -13.77 -0.91 24.56
C VAL A 81 -12.81 -2.05 24.26
N ALA A 82 -11.67 -1.75 23.65
CA ALA A 82 -10.71 -2.73 23.14
C ALA A 82 -9.70 -3.21 24.19
N GLN A 83 -10.10 -3.35 25.45
CA GLN A 83 -9.19 -3.62 26.58
C GLN A 83 -8.57 -5.03 26.55
N ASN A 84 -9.29 -6.02 26.04
CA ASN A 84 -8.89 -7.41 26.07
C ASN A 84 -8.43 -7.97 24.71
N GLY A 85 -8.62 -7.22 23.64
CA GLY A 85 -8.20 -7.61 22.29
C GLY A 85 -6.94 -6.86 21.82
N VAL A 86 -6.42 -7.29 20.70
CA VAL A 86 -5.29 -6.64 20.04
C VAL A 86 -5.79 -5.48 19.20
N VAL A 87 -5.30 -4.26 19.45
CA VAL A 87 -5.57 -3.09 18.58
C VAL A 87 -4.48 -2.99 17.53
N LEU A 88 -4.85 -2.96 16.27
CA LEU A 88 -3.86 -2.83 15.19
C LEU A 88 -4.30 -1.85 14.13
N HIS A 89 -3.31 -1.23 13.47
CA HIS A 89 -3.55 -0.44 12.27
C HIS A 89 -2.94 -1.07 11.03
N THR A 90 -3.35 -0.57 9.86
CA THR A 90 -2.97 -1.15 8.56
C THR A 90 -2.10 -0.22 7.71
N ALA A 91 -1.60 0.87 8.27
CA ALA A 91 -0.84 1.88 7.53
C ALA A 91 0.65 1.51 7.38
N GLY A 92 1.21 1.78 6.21
CA GLY A 92 2.64 1.57 5.93
C GLY A 92 3.54 2.65 6.51
N SER A 93 3.09 3.91 6.51
CA SER A 93 3.86 5.10 6.90
C SER A 93 3.73 5.50 8.36
N VAL A 94 2.76 4.91 9.11
CA VAL A 94 2.49 5.29 10.50
C VAL A 94 3.24 4.37 11.45
N PRO A 95 4.00 4.89 12.44
CA PRO A 95 4.71 4.06 13.40
C PRO A 95 3.73 3.35 14.34
N MET A 96 4.08 2.13 14.78
CA MET A 96 3.27 1.35 15.72
C MET A 96 2.99 2.11 17.03
N THR A 97 3.94 2.93 17.46
CA THR A 97 3.85 3.72 18.70
C THR A 97 2.68 4.70 18.74
N VAL A 98 2.01 4.97 17.61
CA VAL A 98 0.77 5.78 17.59
C VAL A 98 -0.36 5.13 18.40
N LEU A 99 -0.25 3.82 18.67
CA LEU A 99 -1.20 3.03 19.45
C LEU A 99 -0.84 2.95 20.94
N ASP A 100 0.31 3.50 21.35
CA ASP A 100 0.75 3.53 22.75
C ASP A 100 -0.31 4.12 23.64
N GLY A 101 -0.61 3.42 24.74
CA GLY A 101 -1.65 3.83 25.71
C GLY A 101 -3.09 3.68 25.22
N ALA A 102 -3.33 3.23 23.99
CA ALA A 102 -4.68 2.94 23.50
C ALA A 102 -5.12 1.50 23.80
N ALA A 103 -4.19 0.56 23.95
CA ALA A 103 -4.47 -0.82 24.31
C ALA A 103 -3.26 -1.45 25.01
N LYS A 104 -3.51 -2.56 25.73
CA LYS A 104 -2.44 -3.36 26.34
C LYS A 104 -1.62 -4.10 25.27
N HIS A 105 -2.29 -4.67 24.30
CA HIS A 105 -1.73 -5.44 23.20
C HIS A 105 -2.04 -4.71 21.88
N TYR A 106 -1.02 -4.35 21.12
CA TYR A 106 -1.22 -3.61 19.88
C TYR A 106 -0.15 -3.94 18.83
N GLY A 107 -0.42 -3.55 17.59
CA GLY A 107 0.52 -3.81 16.51
C GLY A 107 0.07 -3.28 15.16
N VAL A 108 0.69 -3.84 14.13
CA VAL A 108 0.45 -3.47 12.74
C VAL A 108 0.23 -4.70 11.89
N PHE A 109 -0.74 -4.59 11.01
CA PHE A 109 -1.02 -5.53 9.93
C PHE A 109 -1.01 -4.76 8.63
N TYR A 110 0.12 -4.73 7.94
CA TYR A 110 0.30 -3.94 6.72
C TYR A 110 0.33 -4.83 5.46
N PRO A 111 -0.79 -5.01 4.75
CA PRO A 111 -0.80 -5.66 3.44
C PRO A 111 -0.31 -4.67 2.38
N MET A 112 0.82 -4.98 1.75
CA MET A 112 1.45 -4.10 0.77
C MET A 112 0.86 -4.33 -0.61
N GLN A 113 -0.22 -3.61 -0.93
CA GLN A 113 -0.90 -3.66 -2.22
C GLN A 113 -1.65 -2.35 -2.47
N THR A 114 -2.03 -2.10 -3.72
CA THR A 114 -3.00 -1.08 -4.10
C THR A 114 -4.41 -1.67 -4.17
N PHE A 115 -5.38 -1.00 -3.53
CA PHE A 115 -6.75 -1.50 -3.42
C PHE A 115 -7.74 -0.53 -4.06
N SER A 116 -8.66 -1.10 -4.86
CA SER A 116 -9.81 -0.39 -5.41
C SER A 116 -11.06 -1.25 -5.21
N LYS A 117 -12.14 -0.68 -4.67
CA LYS A 117 -13.39 -1.44 -4.38
C LYS A 117 -13.96 -2.18 -5.58
N THR A 118 -13.67 -1.71 -6.80
CA THR A 118 -14.19 -2.23 -8.06
C THR A 118 -13.33 -3.34 -8.68
N ARG A 119 -12.17 -3.66 -8.11
CA ARG A 119 -11.28 -4.72 -8.59
C ARG A 119 -11.10 -5.77 -7.51
N GLU A 120 -11.31 -7.02 -7.87
CA GLU A 120 -10.95 -8.15 -7.00
C GLU A 120 -9.43 -8.24 -6.86
N VAL A 121 -9.00 -8.53 -5.66
CA VAL A 121 -7.59 -8.78 -5.31
C VAL A 121 -7.51 -10.15 -4.67
N ASP A 122 -6.70 -11.02 -5.24
CA ASP A 122 -6.31 -12.25 -4.56
C ASP A 122 -5.41 -11.89 -3.37
N PHE A 123 -6.02 -11.85 -2.19
CA PHE A 123 -5.35 -11.43 -0.96
C PHE A 123 -4.24 -12.41 -0.55
N ARG A 124 -4.30 -13.68 -1.00
CA ARG A 124 -3.24 -14.67 -0.79
C ARG A 124 -1.90 -14.23 -1.38
N SER A 125 -1.93 -13.61 -2.55
CA SER A 125 -0.74 -13.11 -3.24
C SER A 125 -0.15 -11.82 -2.64
N VAL A 126 -0.86 -11.18 -1.70
CA VAL A 126 -0.44 -9.91 -1.09
C VAL A 126 0.58 -10.18 0.02
N PRO A 127 1.82 -9.63 -0.07
CA PRO A 127 2.74 -9.71 1.06
C PRO A 127 2.24 -8.86 2.23
N CYS A 128 2.26 -9.43 3.43
CA CYS A 128 1.84 -8.76 4.65
C CYS A 128 3.03 -8.57 5.59
N PHE A 129 3.23 -7.33 6.05
CA PHE A 129 4.24 -6.98 7.03
C PHE A 129 3.58 -6.72 8.38
N ILE A 130 4.11 -7.39 9.44
CA ILE A 130 3.52 -7.36 10.77
C ILE A 130 4.51 -6.82 11.80
N GLU A 131 3.98 -6.13 12.81
CA GLU A 131 4.71 -5.62 13.96
C GLU A 131 3.82 -5.74 15.19
N ALA A 132 4.40 -5.99 16.37
CA ALA A 132 3.63 -6.16 17.59
C ALA A 132 4.36 -5.62 18.80
N SER A 133 3.61 -5.14 19.80
CA SER A 133 4.11 -4.61 21.07
C SER A 133 4.69 -5.69 21.97
N ASP A 134 4.18 -6.93 21.83
CA ASP A 134 4.53 -8.06 22.68
C ASP A 134 4.22 -9.41 21.99
N SER A 135 4.54 -10.52 22.67
CA SER A 135 4.36 -11.85 22.11
C SER A 135 2.89 -12.28 21.96
N GLU A 136 1.98 -11.79 22.80
CA GLU A 136 0.54 -12.09 22.71
C GLU A 136 -0.05 -11.41 21.46
N ALA A 137 0.25 -10.11 21.28
CA ALA A 137 -0.13 -9.39 20.07
C ALA A 137 0.46 -10.06 18.81
N MET A 138 1.75 -10.45 18.85
CA MET A 138 2.40 -11.11 17.72
C MET A 138 1.71 -12.43 17.36
N ALA A 139 1.32 -13.22 18.32
CA ALA A 139 0.64 -14.50 18.08
C ALA A 139 -0.70 -14.30 17.35
N VAL A 140 -1.51 -13.33 17.79
CA VAL A 140 -2.81 -13.02 17.18
C VAL A 140 -2.64 -12.46 15.76
N ILE A 141 -1.76 -11.47 15.60
CA ILE A 141 -1.54 -10.80 14.31
C ILE A 141 -0.98 -11.79 13.28
N LYS A 142 0.00 -12.60 13.67
CA LYS A 142 0.64 -13.59 12.79
C LYS A 142 -0.35 -14.69 12.38
N ALA A 143 -1.13 -15.21 13.33
CA ALA A 143 -2.16 -16.21 13.04
C ALA A 143 -3.20 -15.67 12.05
N MET A 144 -3.63 -14.40 12.21
CA MET A 144 -4.57 -13.75 11.31
C MET A 144 -3.95 -13.53 9.93
N ALA A 145 -2.70 -13.05 9.86
CA ALA A 145 -2.00 -12.78 8.60
C ALA A 145 -1.83 -14.07 7.77
N GLN A 146 -1.43 -15.16 8.38
CA GLN A 146 -1.24 -16.46 7.74
C GLN A 146 -2.52 -17.09 7.19
N GLN A 147 -3.68 -16.67 7.70
CA GLN A 147 -4.97 -17.13 7.16
C GLN A 147 -5.29 -16.50 5.79
N VAL A 148 -4.77 -15.32 5.51
CA VAL A 148 -5.15 -14.53 4.33
C VAL A 148 -4.00 -14.22 3.37
N CYS A 149 -2.74 -14.33 3.81
CA CYS A 149 -1.55 -14.04 3.02
C CYS A 149 -0.59 -15.23 3.00
N ASP A 150 -0.03 -15.59 1.84
CA ASP A 150 0.99 -16.63 1.73
C ASP A 150 2.38 -16.13 2.17
N THR A 151 2.63 -14.83 2.04
CA THR A 151 3.88 -14.19 2.46
C THR A 151 3.63 -13.28 3.65
N VAL A 152 4.11 -13.67 4.84
CA VAL A 152 4.03 -12.87 6.07
C VAL A 152 5.44 -12.67 6.62
N GLN A 153 5.82 -11.41 6.83
CA GLN A 153 7.15 -11.02 7.33
C GLN A 153 7.04 -10.03 8.49
N GLU A 154 7.92 -10.18 9.46
CA GLU A 154 8.05 -9.22 10.56
C GLU A 154 8.89 -8.01 10.08
N ALA A 155 8.34 -6.83 10.26
CA ALA A 155 9.02 -5.57 9.93
C ALA A 155 8.65 -4.51 10.96
N ASP A 156 9.66 -3.96 11.62
CA ASP A 156 9.49 -2.81 12.50
C ASP A 156 9.01 -1.56 11.73
N SER A 157 8.60 -0.54 12.46
CA SER A 157 8.09 0.71 11.89
C SER A 157 9.06 1.34 10.90
N HIS A 158 10.38 1.31 11.17
CA HIS A 158 11.38 1.87 10.26
C HIS A 158 11.47 1.09 8.94
N LYS A 159 11.52 -0.24 9.00
CA LYS A 159 11.53 -1.09 7.79
C LYS A 159 10.25 -0.94 6.99
N ARG A 160 9.10 -0.90 7.67
CA ARG A 160 7.78 -0.73 7.04
C ARG A 160 7.67 0.60 6.30
N GLU A 161 8.17 1.69 6.90
CA GLU A 161 8.22 3.01 6.26
C GLU A 161 9.05 2.98 4.97
N ARG A 162 10.21 2.29 4.98
CA ARG A 162 11.06 2.12 3.80
C ARG A 162 10.38 1.26 2.72
N LEU A 163 9.72 0.18 3.12
CA LEU A 163 8.92 -0.65 2.21
C LEU A 163 7.79 0.17 1.57
N HIS A 164 7.09 0.97 2.36
CA HIS A 164 6.04 1.85 1.85
C HIS A 164 6.59 2.90 0.86
N LEU A 165 7.73 3.52 1.17
CA LEU A 165 8.40 4.45 0.25
C LEU A 165 8.78 3.75 -1.07
N ALA A 166 9.33 2.55 -1.02
CA ALA A 166 9.63 1.77 -2.23
C ALA A 166 8.35 1.45 -3.04
N ALA A 167 7.25 1.13 -2.36
CA ALA A 167 5.95 0.90 -3.00
C ALA A 167 5.40 2.16 -3.70
N VAL A 168 5.67 3.36 -3.19
CA VAL A 168 5.31 4.62 -3.87
C VAL A 168 5.99 4.71 -5.24
N PHE A 169 7.27 4.36 -5.36
CA PHE A 169 7.97 4.30 -6.64
C PHE A 169 7.41 3.21 -7.55
N ALA A 170 7.27 1.99 -7.03
CA ALA A 170 6.84 0.85 -7.82
C ALA A 170 5.38 0.93 -8.30
N ASN A 171 4.51 1.63 -7.59
CA ASN A 171 3.09 1.73 -7.90
C ASN A 171 2.63 3.15 -8.23
N ASN A 172 2.71 4.10 -7.28
CA ASN A 172 2.10 5.42 -7.47
C ASN A 172 2.76 6.24 -8.58
N PHE A 173 4.10 6.32 -8.58
CA PHE A 173 4.83 7.04 -9.62
C PHE A 173 4.76 6.32 -10.95
N THR A 174 4.82 5.00 -10.96
CA THR A 174 4.63 4.20 -12.16
C THR A 174 3.27 4.47 -12.81
N ASN A 175 2.18 4.45 -12.01
CA ASN A 175 0.84 4.80 -12.51
C ASN A 175 0.77 6.25 -13.03
N HIS A 176 1.45 7.18 -12.37
CA HIS A 176 1.52 8.56 -12.85
C HIS A 176 2.26 8.67 -14.18
N CYS A 177 3.33 7.88 -14.40
CA CYS A 177 3.98 7.80 -15.71
C CYS A 177 3.01 7.31 -16.80
N TYR A 178 2.11 6.36 -16.50
CA TYR A 178 1.06 5.97 -17.44
C TYR A 178 0.09 7.13 -17.75
N ARG A 179 -0.29 7.92 -16.73
CA ARG A 179 -1.13 9.10 -16.96
C ARG A 179 -0.44 10.15 -17.83
N LEU A 180 0.87 10.38 -17.65
CA LEU A 180 1.64 11.29 -18.51
C LEU A 180 1.70 10.77 -19.95
N ALA A 181 1.91 9.49 -20.15
CA ALA A 181 1.86 8.87 -21.48
C ALA A 181 0.48 9.00 -22.12
N GLU A 182 -0.59 8.77 -21.37
CA GLU A 182 -1.97 8.97 -21.83
C GLU A 182 -2.22 10.41 -22.29
N GLN A 183 -1.76 11.43 -21.55
CA GLN A 183 -1.89 12.82 -21.95
C GLN A 183 -1.19 13.16 -23.27
N ILE A 184 -0.03 12.54 -23.53
CA ILE A 184 0.69 12.72 -24.81
C ILE A 184 -0.13 12.11 -25.95
N LEU A 185 -0.72 10.94 -25.75
CA LEU A 185 -1.54 10.26 -26.74
C LEU A 185 -2.85 10.98 -27.01
N GLU A 186 -3.52 11.48 -25.96
CA GLU A 186 -4.74 12.28 -26.06
C GLU A 186 -4.53 13.53 -26.98
N ALA A 187 -3.38 14.18 -26.88
CA ALA A 187 -3.05 15.33 -27.72
C ALA A 187 -2.96 15.00 -29.22
N GLU A 188 -2.68 13.74 -29.55
CA GLU A 188 -2.58 13.22 -30.92
C GLU A 188 -3.83 12.38 -31.34
N ASN A 189 -4.88 12.36 -30.51
CA ASN A 189 -6.08 11.55 -30.71
C ASN A 189 -5.81 10.04 -30.83
N LEU A 190 -4.82 9.53 -30.08
CA LEU A 190 -4.46 8.12 -30.01
C LEU A 190 -5.02 7.45 -28.75
N ASP A 191 -5.50 6.20 -28.88
CA ASP A 191 -6.04 5.43 -27.75
C ASP A 191 -4.88 4.90 -26.87
N PHE A 192 -4.96 5.15 -25.57
CA PHE A 192 -4.01 4.63 -24.58
C PHE A 192 -3.90 3.10 -24.60
N LYS A 193 -4.95 2.39 -25.03
CA LYS A 193 -4.95 0.92 -25.16
C LYS A 193 -3.81 0.39 -26.05
N LEU A 194 -3.31 1.19 -26.98
CA LEU A 194 -2.16 0.84 -27.81
C LEU A 194 -0.90 0.56 -26.97
N PHE A 195 -0.82 1.11 -25.75
CA PHE A 195 0.33 0.98 -24.85
C PHE A 195 0.21 -0.22 -23.88
N LEU A 196 -0.96 -0.85 -23.75
CA LEU A 196 -1.16 -1.97 -22.84
C LEU A 196 -0.14 -3.12 -23.04
N PRO A 197 0.19 -3.55 -24.27
CA PRO A 197 1.20 -4.58 -24.48
C PRO A 197 2.60 -4.15 -23.97
N LEU A 198 2.98 -2.89 -24.19
CA LEU A 198 4.27 -2.35 -23.72
C LEU A 198 4.32 -2.29 -22.18
N ILE A 199 3.25 -1.87 -21.55
CA ILE A 199 3.12 -1.83 -20.08
C ILE A 199 3.25 -3.24 -19.50
N THR A 200 2.55 -4.20 -20.08
CA THR A 200 2.61 -5.61 -19.68
C THR A 200 4.00 -6.18 -19.81
N GLU A 201 4.69 -5.92 -20.93
CA GLU A 201 6.06 -6.38 -21.15
C GLU A 201 7.04 -5.76 -20.14
N THR A 202 6.88 -4.47 -19.81
CA THR A 202 7.71 -3.80 -18.81
C THR A 202 7.54 -4.45 -17.42
N ALA A 203 6.31 -4.76 -17.03
CA ALA A 203 6.01 -5.44 -15.78
C ALA A 203 6.51 -6.91 -15.77
N ASN A 204 6.42 -7.62 -16.90
CA ASN A 204 6.89 -9.01 -17.00
C ASN A 204 8.42 -9.11 -16.93
N LYS A 205 9.14 -8.18 -17.52
CA LYS A 205 10.61 -8.16 -17.46
C LYS A 205 11.16 -8.15 -16.04
N VAL A 206 10.61 -7.32 -15.16
CA VAL A 206 11.09 -7.22 -13.77
C VAL A 206 10.73 -8.43 -12.89
N GLN A 207 9.93 -9.37 -13.41
CA GLN A 207 9.68 -10.64 -12.73
C GLN A 207 10.81 -11.68 -12.98
N THR A 208 11.59 -11.50 -14.03
CA THR A 208 12.61 -12.48 -14.46
C THR A 208 14.03 -11.91 -14.51
N MET A 209 14.17 -10.59 -14.43
CA MET A 209 15.48 -9.92 -14.45
C MET A 209 15.47 -8.71 -13.49
N GLN A 210 16.65 -8.30 -13.05
CA GLN A 210 16.77 -7.14 -12.19
C GLN A 210 16.32 -5.86 -12.89
N PRO A 211 15.68 -4.90 -12.20
CA PRO A 211 15.22 -3.64 -12.82
C PRO A 211 16.32 -2.90 -13.59
N LYS A 212 17.56 -2.92 -13.09
CA LYS A 212 18.70 -2.31 -13.76
C LYS A 212 19.01 -2.99 -15.09
N GLU A 213 18.93 -4.30 -15.16
CA GLU A 213 19.19 -5.08 -16.41
C GLU A 213 18.03 -4.94 -17.40
N ALA A 214 16.80 -4.77 -16.91
CA ALA A 214 15.60 -4.60 -17.72
C ALA A 214 15.54 -3.22 -18.40
N GLN A 215 16.28 -2.23 -17.89
CA GLN A 215 16.24 -0.86 -18.40
C GLN A 215 16.87 -0.75 -19.79
N THR A 216 16.15 -0.12 -20.70
CA THR A 216 16.61 0.14 -22.08
C THR A 216 16.33 1.60 -22.47
N GLY A 217 16.76 2.00 -23.64
CA GLY A 217 16.41 3.29 -24.23
C GLY A 217 17.56 4.28 -24.35
N PRO A 218 17.30 5.50 -24.88
CA PRO A 218 18.33 6.50 -25.17
C PRO A 218 19.00 7.08 -23.90
N MET A 219 18.29 7.06 -22.75
CA MET A 219 18.81 7.58 -21.48
C MET A 219 19.98 6.76 -20.95
N VAL A 220 19.94 5.44 -21.09
CA VAL A 220 21.04 4.55 -20.71
C VAL A 220 22.34 4.90 -21.43
N ARG A 221 22.25 5.24 -22.72
CA ARG A 221 23.38 5.61 -23.58
C ARG A 221 23.67 7.12 -23.60
N TYR A 222 22.88 7.91 -22.87
CA TYR A 222 22.92 9.39 -22.86
C TYR A 222 22.85 10.01 -24.27
N ASP A 223 21.91 9.56 -25.08
CA ASP A 223 21.67 10.11 -26.41
C ASP A 223 21.02 11.49 -26.31
N VAL A 224 21.83 12.52 -26.12
CA VAL A 224 21.41 13.91 -25.89
C VAL A 224 20.55 14.43 -27.04
N ASN A 225 20.84 14.04 -28.29
CA ASN A 225 20.08 14.51 -29.44
C ASN A 225 18.63 13.99 -29.40
N VAL A 226 18.45 12.69 -29.12
CA VAL A 226 17.12 12.09 -28.96
C VAL A 226 16.40 12.69 -27.78
N MET A 227 17.07 12.83 -26.62
CA MET A 227 16.49 13.40 -25.41
C MET A 227 16.00 14.83 -25.61
N ASN A 228 16.81 15.71 -26.23
CA ASN A 228 16.43 17.08 -26.53
C ASN A 228 15.25 17.16 -27.51
N LYS A 229 15.26 16.31 -28.54
CA LYS A 229 14.13 16.25 -29.48
C LYS A 229 12.83 15.87 -28.77
N GLN A 230 12.86 14.85 -27.89
CA GLN A 230 11.69 14.43 -27.12
C GLN A 230 11.22 15.50 -26.13
N MET A 231 12.14 16.15 -25.40
CA MET A 231 11.79 17.27 -24.50
C MET A 231 11.14 18.43 -25.23
N ASN A 232 11.60 18.74 -26.45
CA ASN A 232 11.03 19.85 -27.24
C ASN A 232 9.61 19.54 -27.77
N MET A 233 9.21 18.28 -27.82
CA MET A 233 7.83 17.89 -28.14
C MET A 233 6.86 18.11 -26.98
N LEU A 234 7.36 18.20 -25.74
CA LEU A 234 6.54 18.39 -24.55
C LEU A 234 6.18 19.88 -24.39
N THR A 235 4.90 20.19 -24.43
CA THR A 235 4.38 21.55 -24.23
C THR A 235 4.19 21.92 -22.76
N ASN A 236 3.96 20.91 -21.89
CA ASN A 236 3.78 21.09 -20.46
C ASN A 236 5.14 21.16 -19.75
N GLU A 237 5.42 22.29 -19.08
CA GLU A 237 6.70 22.53 -18.40
C GLU A 237 6.97 21.53 -17.26
N ARG A 238 5.94 21.18 -16.48
CA ARG A 238 6.08 20.18 -15.41
C ARG A 238 6.43 18.79 -15.97
N MET A 239 5.82 18.40 -17.07
CA MET A 239 6.12 17.12 -17.74
C MET A 239 7.55 17.12 -18.29
N ARG A 240 8.02 18.25 -18.83
CA ARG A 240 9.40 18.43 -19.31
C ARG A 240 10.41 18.29 -18.16
N GLU A 241 10.10 18.89 -17.01
CA GLU A 241 10.94 18.77 -15.80
C GLU A 241 11.01 17.32 -15.31
N ILE A 242 9.88 16.62 -15.22
CA ILE A 242 9.83 15.20 -14.86
C ILE A 242 10.66 14.36 -15.83
N TYR A 243 10.50 14.58 -17.16
CA TYR A 243 11.28 13.88 -18.18
C TYR A 243 12.78 14.08 -17.96
N ARG A 244 13.23 15.32 -17.75
CA ARG A 244 14.64 15.64 -17.52
C ARG A 244 15.20 14.93 -16.29
N LEU A 245 14.51 15.03 -15.15
CA LEU A 245 14.93 14.41 -13.89
C LEU A 245 14.99 12.87 -14.01
N MET A 246 14.01 12.25 -14.65
CA MET A 246 14.00 10.80 -14.89
C MET A 246 15.14 10.37 -15.83
N ALA A 247 15.40 11.14 -16.89
CA ALA A 247 16.46 10.84 -17.84
C ALA A 247 17.84 10.94 -17.19
N GLU A 248 18.08 11.97 -16.38
CA GLU A 248 19.31 12.17 -15.61
C GLU A 248 19.50 11.04 -14.58
N SER A 249 18.46 10.67 -13.86
CA SER A 249 18.48 9.59 -12.88
C SER A 249 18.80 8.24 -13.52
N ILE A 250 18.15 7.90 -14.64
CA ILE A 250 18.47 6.68 -15.38
C ILE A 250 19.93 6.68 -15.82
N HIS A 251 20.42 7.76 -16.42
CA HIS A 251 21.81 7.83 -16.89
C HIS A 251 22.81 7.65 -15.74
N ALA A 252 22.57 8.28 -14.59
CA ALA A 252 23.44 8.20 -13.43
C ALA A 252 23.64 6.74 -12.93
N ASP A 253 22.61 5.90 -13.03
CA ASP A 253 22.70 4.49 -12.63
C ASP A 253 23.63 3.65 -13.54
N TYR A 254 23.90 4.13 -14.76
CA TYR A 254 24.74 3.43 -15.76
C TYR A 254 26.11 4.09 -15.97
N THR A 255 26.34 5.24 -15.37
CA THR A 255 27.65 5.90 -15.39
C THR A 255 28.54 5.27 -14.31
N PRO A 256 29.73 4.74 -14.64
CA PRO A 256 30.64 4.22 -13.61
C PRO A 256 30.94 5.33 -12.60
N THR A 257 30.73 5.04 -11.33
CA THR A 257 31.22 5.94 -10.26
C THR A 257 32.72 6.07 -10.41
N PRO A 258 33.30 7.30 -10.44
CA PRO A 258 34.76 7.46 -10.43
C PRO A 258 35.30 6.72 -9.21
N THR A 259 36.07 5.68 -9.43
CA THR A 259 36.86 5.03 -8.38
C THR A 259 37.83 6.10 -7.87
N ASN A 260 37.62 6.62 -6.67
CA ASN A 260 38.63 7.38 -5.97
C ASN A 260 39.85 6.44 -5.77
N SER A 261 40.74 6.43 -6.76
CA SER A 261 42.07 5.91 -6.59
C SER A 261 42.82 6.90 -5.63
N THR A 262 42.61 6.71 -4.35
CA THR A 262 43.58 7.24 -3.35
C THR A 262 44.87 6.49 -3.59
N ASN A 263 45.72 7.07 -4.43
CA ASN A 263 47.14 6.70 -4.48
C ASN A 263 47.76 6.95 -3.11
N SER A 264 48.39 5.92 -2.63
CA SER A 264 49.26 5.77 -1.50
C SER A 264 50.34 6.85 -1.45
#